data_016bb057aa72d7ce4a65002fd5329c45
#
_entry.id   016bb057aa72d7ce4a65002fd5329c45
#
_cell.length_a   1.000
_cell.length_b   1.000
_cell.length_c   1.000
_cell.angle_alpha   90.00
_cell.angle_beta   90.00
_cell.angle_gamma   90.00
#
_symmetry.space_group_name_H-M   'P 1'
#
loop_
_entity.id
_entity.type
_entity.pdbx_description
1 polymer ?
#
loop_
_entity_poly.entity_id
_entity_poly.type
_entity_poly.pdbx_seq_one_letter_code
_entity_poly.pdbx_strand_id
1 'polypeptide(L)'
;MTVTQTTQSPNMTGHTQTGNAAKNFEQKQQRLAEGSAQPVMLSGAEMLVQALTDEGVEYIFGYPGGAVLHIYDALFQQENIEHILVRHEQAAGHMADAYSRVTGNTGVVLATSGPGATNTVTAIATAFMDSVPMVVIAGQVPSSLIGEDAFQETDMVGVSRPIVKHSFQVRHASEIPMIVKKAFYIAQTGRPGPVVIDVPKDMTAPSEKFAYEYPEEVFIRSYQPSLKGHSGQIKKAIETLLAAQRPVVYAGGGVIWSNAHEELTDLAHRLNLPVTNTLMGLGTFPGSDRQFLGMLGMHGTYEANMSMHHADVILAVGARFDDRVTNNVKKFCPNATIIHIDIDP
;
A
#
# COMPACT_ATOMS: atom_id res chain seq x y z
N MET A 1 -36.24 -7.96 44.86
CA MET A 1 -34.77 -8.03 44.78
C MET A 1 -34.34 -7.57 43.37
N THR A 2 -33.93 -6.33 43.29
CA THR A 2 -33.57 -5.66 42.06
C THR A 2 -32.06 -5.73 41.92
N VAL A 3 -31.58 -6.43 40.88
CA VAL A 3 -30.14 -6.46 40.56
C VAL A 3 -29.90 -5.55 39.37
N THR A 4 -29.28 -4.43 39.65
CA THR A 4 -28.78 -3.46 38.65
C THR A 4 -27.41 -3.94 38.20
N GLN A 5 -27.31 -4.43 36.95
CA GLN A 5 -26.00 -4.64 36.31
C GLN A 5 -25.62 -3.40 35.49
N THR A 6 -24.62 -2.72 35.96
CA THR A 6 -23.89 -1.67 35.23
C THR A 6 -22.91 -2.34 34.27
N THR A 7 -23.22 -2.33 32.97
CA THR A 7 -22.26 -2.68 31.93
C THR A 7 -21.38 -1.47 31.62
N GLN A 8 -20.13 -1.52 32.06
CA GLN A 8 -19.09 -0.60 31.60
C GLN A 8 -18.63 -1.06 30.20
N SER A 9 -18.81 -0.19 29.23
CA SER A 9 -18.22 -0.31 27.90
C SER A 9 -16.70 -0.14 28.00
N PRO A 10 -15.88 -0.95 27.32
CA PRO A 10 -14.44 -0.70 27.26
C PRO A 10 -14.18 0.54 26.40
N ASN A 11 -13.57 1.56 26.97
CA ASN A 11 -12.97 2.68 26.27
C ASN A 11 -11.90 2.15 25.29
N MET A 12 -12.20 2.14 24.03
CA MET A 12 -11.17 2.09 22.98
C MET A 12 -10.56 3.49 22.87
N THR A 13 -9.52 3.72 23.66
CA THR A 13 -8.61 4.85 23.42
C THR A 13 -7.82 4.53 22.17
N GLY A 14 -8.11 5.26 21.09
CA GLY A 14 -7.31 5.25 19.88
C GLY A 14 -5.84 5.56 20.23
N HIS A 15 -4.96 4.61 19.98
CA HIS A 15 -3.52 4.85 20.02
C HIS A 15 -3.19 5.79 18.86
N THR A 16 -3.02 7.05 19.21
CA THR A 16 -2.49 8.08 18.33
C THR A 16 -1.04 7.73 17.97
N GLN A 17 -0.80 7.40 16.71
CA GLN A 17 0.54 7.18 16.10
C GLN A 17 1.47 8.42 16.13
N THR A 18 1.11 9.45 16.89
CA THR A 18 1.89 10.70 17.02
C THR A 18 3.09 10.60 17.96
N GLY A 19 3.23 9.53 18.74
CA GLY A 19 4.27 9.47 19.79
C GLY A 19 5.68 9.21 19.27
N ASN A 20 5.87 8.33 18.30
CA ASN A 20 7.21 7.97 17.83
C ASN A 20 7.72 8.92 16.74
N ALA A 21 6.85 9.33 15.80
CA ALA A 21 7.23 10.34 14.82
C ALA A 21 7.57 11.69 15.46
N ALA A 22 6.86 12.10 16.51
CA ALA A 22 7.16 13.31 17.26
C ALA A 22 8.49 13.21 18.02
N LYS A 23 8.79 12.08 18.66
CA LYS A 23 10.08 11.85 19.34
C LYS A 23 11.25 11.84 18.38
N ASN A 24 11.11 11.22 17.22
CA ASN A 24 12.13 11.22 16.18
C ASN A 24 12.34 12.62 15.58
N PHE A 25 11.25 13.40 15.43
CA PHE A 25 11.33 14.80 14.99
C PHE A 25 12.01 15.71 16.02
N GLU A 26 11.68 15.55 17.32
CA GLU A 26 12.34 16.30 18.40
C GLU A 26 13.82 15.94 18.55
N GLN A 27 14.19 14.67 18.44
CA GLN A 27 15.60 14.25 18.44
C GLN A 27 16.35 14.78 17.21
N LYS A 28 15.70 14.86 16.03
CA LYS A 28 16.26 15.47 14.83
C LYS A 28 16.46 16.98 15.00
N GLN A 29 15.48 17.68 15.58
CA GLN A 29 15.61 19.12 15.90
C GLN A 29 16.69 19.41 16.94
N GLN A 30 16.85 18.56 17.97
CA GLN A 30 17.94 18.71 18.93
C GLN A 30 19.32 18.53 18.28
N ARG A 31 19.49 17.54 17.38
CA ARG A 31 20.72 17.34 16.61
C ARG A 31 21.04 18.48 15.65
N LEU A 32 20.02 19.11 15.05
CA LEU A 32 20.17 20.29 14.19
C LEU A 32 20.49 21.58 14.98
N ALA A 33 20.04 21.69 16.23
CA ALA A 33 20.31 22.83 17.10
C ALA A 33 21.73 22.81 17.70
N GLU A 34 22.40 21.65 17.78
CA GLU A 34 23.75 21.48 18.29
C GLU A 34 24.85 21.79 17.26
N GLY A 35 24.53 22.48 16.16
CA GLY A 35 25.37 23.10 15.14
C GLY A 35 26.83 22.68 15.09
N SER A 36 27.13 21.49 14.57
CA SER A 36 28.39 21.02 13.93
C SER A 36 28.49 19.48 13.96
N ALA A 37 27.40 18.74 13.79
CA ALA A 37 27.52 17.30 13.66
C ALA A 37 28.09 16.96 12.28
N GLN A 38 29.26 16.31 12.26
CA GLN A 38 29.76 15.68 11.05
C GLN A 38 28.68 14.70 10.54
N PRO A 39 28.49 14.56 9.21
CA PRO A 39 27.51 13.65 8.67
C PRO A 39 27.75 12.23 9.20
N VAL A 40 26.68 11.54 9.60
CA VAL A 40 26.78 10.16 10.03
C VAL A 40 27.20 9.31 8.85
N MET A 41 28.31 8.59 8.99
CA MET A 41 28.87 7.74 7.93
C MET A 41 28.35 6.31 8.08
N LEU A 42 27.54 5.84 7.13
CA LEU A 42 26.89 4.53 7.13
C LEU A 42 27.31 3.70 5.90
N SER A 43 27.40 2.40 6.07
CA SER A 43 27.43 1.44 4.95
C SER A 43 26.07 1.38 4.24
N GLY A 44 26.02 0.82 3.03
CA GLY A 44 24.77 0.69 2.32
C GLY A 44 23.71 -0.14 3.08
N ALA A 45 24.12 -1.16 3.82
CA ALA A 45 23.20 -1.93 4.67
C ALA A 45 22.64 -1.08 5.82
N GLU A 46 23.51 -0.35 6.53
CA GLU A 46 23.09 0.55 7.59
C GLU A 46 22.21 1.70 7.05
N MET A 47 22.50 2.23 5.85
CA MET A 47 21.67 3.23 5.18
C MET A 47 20.27 2.69 4.86
N LEU A 48 20.18 1.46 4.37
CA LEU A 48 18.90 0.83 4.05
C LEU A 48 18.04 0.69 5.30
N VAL A 49 18.59 0.14 6.37
CA VAL A 49 17.88 -0.05 7.64
C VAL A 49 17.48 1.29 8.26
N GLN A 50 18.38 2.29 8.23
CA GLN A 50 18.07 3.63 8.73
C GLN A 50 16.98 4.31 7.90
N ALA A 51 17.00 4.19 6.56
CA ALA A 51 15.99 4.74 5.69
C ALA A 51 14.59 4.10 5.92
N LEU A 52 14.54 2.81 6.22
CA LEU A 52 13.30 2.14 6.60
C LEU A 52 12.80 2.63 7.96
N THR A 53 13.70 2.88 8.91
CA THR A 53 13.35 3.51 10.20
C THR A 53 12.79 4.93 10.00
N ASP A 54 13.40 5.72 9.12
CA ASP A 54 12.94 7.09 8.79
C ASP A 54 11.59 7.11 8.06
N GLU A 55 11.21 6.01 7.35
CA GLU A 55 9.86 5.79 6.82
C GLU A 55 8.86 5.27 7.86
N GLY A 56 9.30 5.01 9.08
CA GLY A 56 8.44 4.53 10.16
C GLY A 56 8.08 3.04 10.06
N VAL A 57 8.93 2.25 9.42
CA VAL A 57 8.75 0.79 9.34
C VAL A 57 8.93 0.18 10.71
N GLU A 58 7.91 -0.55 11.19
CA GLU A 58 7.93 -1.27 12.46
C GLU A 58 8.26 -2.76 12.26
N TYR A 59 7.85 -3.35 11.14
CA TYR A 59 8.01 -4.78 10.86
C TYR A 59 8.59 -5.03 9.48
N ILE A 60 9.54 -5.96 9.40
CA ILE A 60 10.03 -6.53 8.14
C ILE A 60 9.77 -8.03 8.15
N PHE A 61 9.09 -8.52 7.14
CA PHE A 61 8.83 -9.95 6.94
C PHE A 61 9.88 -10.52 5.98
N GLY A 62 10.59 -11.58 6.36
CA GLY A 62 11.63 -12.06 5.48
C GLY A 62 12.28 -13.38 5.85
N TYR A 63 13.16 -13.82 4.97
CA TYR A 63 13.98 -15.01 5.14
C TYR A 63 15.44 -14.70 4.76
N PRO A 64 16.44 -15.02 5.61
CA PRO A 64 17.83 -14.72 5.35
C PRO A 64 18.41 -15.54 4.21
N GLY A 65 19.43 -14.99 3.55
CA GLY A 65 20.21 -15.66 2.52
C GLY A 65 21.45 -14.90 2.13
N GLY A 66 22.32 -15.52 1.32
CA GLY A 66 23.68 -15.05 1.07
C GLY A 66 23.82 -13.64 0.53
N ALA A 67 22.87 -13.16 -0.26
CA ALA A 67 22.94 -11.82 -0.84
C ALA A 67 22.52 -10.69 0.13
N VAL A 68 21.80 -11.02 1.21
CA VAL A 68 21.25 -10.02 2.17
C VAL A 68 21.87 -10.10 3.56
N LEU A 69 22.97 -10.83 3.74
CA LEU A 69 23.63 -11.01 5.03
C LEU A 69 24.02 -9.68 5.68
N HIS A 70 24.55 -8.72 4.92
CA HIS A 70 24.93 -7.41 5.44
C HIS A 70 23.70 -6.63 5.95
N ILE A 71 22.54 -6.78 5.28
CA ILE A 71 21.30 -6.14 5.70
C ILE A 71 20.79 -6.77 7.00
N TYR A 72 20.86 -8.11 7.12
CA TYR A 72 20.51 -8.82 8.36
C TYR A 72 21.41 -8.47 9.52
N ASP A 73 22.73 -8.27 9.27
CA ASP A 73 23.66 -7.82 10.29
C ASP A 73 23.31 -6.40 10.78
N ALA A 74 22.98 -5.47 9.87
CA ALA A 74 22.52 -4.14 10.24
C ALA A 74 21.17 -4.16 10.98
N LEU A 75 20.23 -5.02 10.59
CA LEU A 75 18.96 -5.21 11.29
C LEU A 75 19.15 -5.74 12.71
N PHE A 76 20.12 -6.62 12.93
CA PHE A 76 20.42 -7.17 14.25
C PHE A 76 20.99 -6.12 15.21
N GLN A 77 21.62 -5.07 14.69
CA GLN A 77 22.27 -4.03 15.49
C GLN A 77 21.34 -2.87 15.88
N GLN A 78 20.05 -2.93 15.58
CA GLN A 78 19.08 -1.88 15.88
C GLN A 78 17.82 -2.48 16.57
N GLU A 79 17.04 -1.61 17.24
CA GLU A 79 15.86 -2.01 18.03
C GLU A 79 14.53 -1.39 17.49
N ASN A 80 14.59 -0.59 16.42
CA ASN A 80 13.42 0.15 15.92
C ASN A 80 12.51 -0.69 15.02
N ILE A 81 13.09 -1.69 14.34
CA ILE A 81 12.38 -2.54 13.37
C ILE A 81 12.43 -3.98 13.86
N GLU A 82 11.29 -4.61 14.02
CA GLU A 82 11.18 -6.02 14.35
C GLU A 82 11.20 -6.88 13.07
N HIS A 83 12.07 -7.87 13.02
CA HIS A 83 12.13 -8.83 11.93
C HIS A 83 11.28 -10.05 12.23
N ILE A 84 10.29 -10.32 11.38
CA ILE A 84 9.44 -11.51 11.45
C ILE A 84 10.00 -12.57 10.51
N LEU A 85 10.63 -13.58 11.09
CA LEU A 85 11.20 -14.70 10.34
C LEU A 85 10.12 -15.62 9.82
N VAL A 86 10.10 -15.82 8.51
CA VAL A 86 9.22 -16.78 7.84
C VAL A 86 9.97 -18.06 7.47
N ARG A 87 9.26 -19.06 6.93
CA ARG A 87 9.85 -20.29 6.39
C ARG A 87 9.77 -20.38 4.86
N HIS A 88 9.13 -19.38 4.24
CA HIS A 88 9.00 -19.25 2.78
C HIS A 88 8.70 -17.79 2.46
N GLU A 89 9.37 -17.23 1.46
CA GLU A 89 9.28 -15.80 1.14
C GLU A 89 7.89 -15.39 0.61
N GLN A 90 7.16 -16.31 0.02
CA GLN A 90 5.76 -16.07 -0.34
C GLN A 90 4.91 -15.74 0.90
N ALA A 91 5.17 -16.44 2.01
CA ALA A 91 4.48 -16.14 3.28
C ALA A 91 4.86 -14.74 3.80
N ALA A 92 6.13 -14.32 3.66
CA ALA A 92 6.55 -12.97 4.00
C ALA A 92 5.75 -11.92 3.21
N GLY A 93 5.60 -12.13 1.91
CA GLY A 93 4.83 -11.24 1.05
C GLY A 93 3.34 -11.18 1.45
N HIS A 94 2.71 -12.31 1.74
CA HIS A 94 1.30 -12.32 2.18
C HIS A 94 1.12 -11.74 3.60
N MET A 95 2.10 -11.87 4.49
CA MET A 95 2.10 -11.20 5.79
C MET A 95 2.19 -9.68 5.62
N ALA A 96 3.09 -9.20 4.76
CA ALA A 96 3.22 -7.79 4.43
C ALA A 96 1.93 -7.22 3.79
N ASP A 97 1.30 -7.98 2.89
CA ASP A 97 0.01 -7.64 2.29
C ASP A 97 -1.10 -7.51 3.36
N ALA A 98 -1.21 -8.50 4.25
CA ALA A 98 -2.18 -8.48 5.34
C ALA A 98 -1.92 -7.33 6.33
N TYR A 99 -0.66 -7.10 6.69
CA TYR A 99 -0.26 -5.96 7.54
C TYR A 99 -0.69 -4.63 6.94
N SER A 100 -0.45 -4.42 5.64
CA SER A 100 -0.89 -3.20 4.95
C SER A 100 -2.40 -3.01 5.00
N ARG A 101 -3.18 -4.06 4.75
CA ARG A 101 -4.65 -3.99 4.75
C ARG A 101 -5.22 -3.65 6.11
N VAL A 102 -4.60 -4.14 7.19
CA VAL A 102 -5.11 -3.96 8.56
C VAL A 102 -4.67 -2.63 9.17
N THR A 103 -3.45 -2.19 8.86
CA THR A 103 -2.85 -0.99 9.49
C THR A 103 -2.93 0.26 8.63
N GLY A 104 -3.06 0.11 7.31
CA GLY A 104 -2.89 1.21 6.34
C GLY A 104 -1.43 1.57 6.06
N ASN A 105 -0.46 0.94 6.75
CA ASN A 105 0.97 1.17 6.56
C ASN A 105 1.50 0.34 5.38
N THR A 106 2.63 0.73 4.80
CA THR A 106 3.28 -0.05 3.75
C THR A 106 3.94 -1.30 4.32
N GLY A 107 3.58 -2.47 3.81
CA GLY A 107 4.22 -3.73 4.18
C GLY A 107 5.62 -3.85 3.57
N VAL A 108 6.59 -4.36 4.33
CA VAL A 108 7.98 -4.49 3.88
C VAL A 108 8.42 -5.94 3.89
N VAL A 109 8.99 -6.39 2.77
CA VAL A 109 9.53 -7.75 2.59
C VAL A 109 11.02 -7.69 2.32
N LEU A 110 11.77 -8.57 2.95
CA LEU A 110 13.21 -8.78 2.66
C LEU A 110 13.45 -10.22 2.24
N ALA A 111 13.93 -10.41 1.02
CA ALA A 111 14.25 -11.70 0.44
C ALA A 111 15.66 -11.71 -0.16
N THR A 112 16.31 -12.86 -0.15
CA THR A 112 17.62 -13.04 -0.83
C THR A 112 17.46 -13.11 -2.35
N SER A 113 18.57 -13.15 -3.08
CA SER A 113 18.60 -13.24 -4.55
C SER A 113 18.00 -14.56 -5.08
N GLY A 114 17.77 -14.61 -6.37
CA GLY A 114 17.35 -15.82 -7.09
C GLY A 114 16.05 -16.40 -6.57
N PRO A 115 16.07 -17.65 -6.05
CA PRO A 115 14.86 -18.33 -5.58
C PRO A 115 14.16 -17.59 -4.45
N GLY A 116 14.88 -16.87 -3.58
CA GLY A 116 14.27 -16.06 -2.53
C GLY A 116 13.42 -14.92 -3.11
N ALA A 117 13.99 -14.17 -4.04
CA ALA A 117 13.28 -13.07 -4.70
C ALA A 117 12.09 -13.59 -5.54
N THR A 118 12.27 -14.66 -6.32
CA THR A 118 11.19 -15.21 -7.16
C THR A 118 10.05 -15.82 -6.34
N ASN A 119 10.29 -16.32 -5.13
CA ASN A 119 9.25 -16.78 -4.22
C ASN A 119 8.28 -15.66 -3.76
N THR A 120 8.66 -14.39 -3.91
CA THR A 120 7.77 -13.27 -3.56
C THR A 120 6.76 -12.91 -4.67
N VAL A 121 6.95 -13.42 -5.90
CA VAL A 121 6.21 -13.01 -7.10
C VAL A 121 4.70 -13.15 -6.94
N THR A 122 4.21 -14.25 -6.38
CA THR A 122 2.77 -14.45 -6.17
C THR A 122 2.17 -13.38 -5.25
N ALA A 123 2.85 -13.07 -4.15
CA ALA A 123 2.39 -12.06 -3.19
C ALA A 123 2.45 -10.65 -3.80
N ILE A 124 3.50 -10.33 -4.56
CA ILE A 124 3.62 -9.08 -5.32
C ILE A 124 2.44 -8.94 -6.29
N ALA A 125 2.14 -9.99 -7.07
CA ALA A 125 1.03 -9.98 -8.02
C ALA A 125 -0.33 -9.79 -7.31
N THR A 126 -0.54 -10.41 -6.16
CA THR A 126 -1.74 -10.23 -5.33
C THR A 126 -1.87 -8.78 -4.86
N ALA A 127 -0.80 -8.21 -4.29
CA ALA A 127 -0.77 -6.82 -3.83
C ALA A 127 -1.03 -5.83 -4.98
N PHE A 128 -0.47 -6.09 -6.17
CA PHE A 128 -0.68 -5.27 -7.36
C PHE A 128 -2.14 -5.27 -7.81
N MET A 129 -2.75 -6.45 -7.89
CA MET A 129 -4.15 -6.60 -8.33
C MET A 129 -5.13 -5.94 -7.37
N ASP A 130 -4.86 -5.98 -6.06
CA ASP A 130 -5.73 -5.44 -5.02
C ASP A 130 -5.34 -4.03 -4.55
N SER A 131 -4.33 -3.42 -5.20
CA SER A 131 -3.88 -2.06 -4.88
C SER A 131 -3.38 -1.91 -3.45
N VAL A 132 -2.56 -2.86 -2.99
CA VAL A 132 -1.98 -2.88 -1.63
C VAL A 132 -0.56 -2.30 -1.67
N PRO A 133 -0.25 -1.28 -0.86
CA PRO A 133 1.10 -0.72 -0.82
C PRO A 133 2.08 -1.71 -0.17
N MET A 134 3.14 -2.04 -0.90
CA MET A 134 4.17 -2.98 -0.45
C MET A 134 5.54 -2.56 -1.02
N VAL A 135 6.59 -2.68 -0.22
CA VAL A 135 7.98 -2.54 -0.67
C VAL A 135 8.69 -3.87 -0.48
N VAL A 136 9.17 -4.45 -1.58
CA VAL A 136 9.93 -5.70 -1.57
C VAL A 136 11.39 -5.38 -1.82
N ILE A 137 12.23 -5.68 -0.86
CA ILE A 137 13.68 -5.57 -0.94
C ILE A 137 14.22 -6.93 -1.31
N ALA A 138 14.67 -7.06 -2.54
CA ALA A 138 15.27 -8.27 -3.08
C ALA A 138 16.79 -8.12 -3.12
N GLY A 139 17.50 -9.04 -2.48
CA GLY A 139 18.95 -9.12 -2.67
C GLY A 139 19.30 -9.55 -4.10
N GLN A 140 20.47 -9.13 -4.59
CA GLN A 140 21.00 -9.51 -5.88
C GLN A 140 22.45 -9.96 -5.75
N VAL A 141 22.93 -10.72 -6.72
CA VAL A 141 24.38 -11.04 -6.85
C VAL A 141 25.19 -9.73 -6.92
N PRO A 142 26.50 -9.76 -6.62
CA PRO A 142 27.35 -8.58 -6.79
C PRO A 142 27.20 -7.97 -8.18
N SER A 143 27.24 -6.63 -8.27
CA SER A 143 26.99 -5.88 -9.51
C SER A 143 27.85 -6.34 -10.70
N SER A 144 29.07 -6.78 -10.43
CA SER A 144 29.99 -7.30 -11.44
C SER A 144 29.60 -8.68 -12.01
N LEU A 145 28.67 -9.38 -11.39
CA LEU A 145 28.20 -10.71 -11.80
C LEU A 145 26.81 -10.69 -12.43
N ILE A 146 26.16 -9.53 -12.47
CA ILE A 146 24.82 -9.40 -13.08
C ILE A 146 24.93 -9.60 -14.59
N GLY A 147 24.17 -10.57 -15.12
CA GLY A 147 24.18 -10.96 -16.54
C GLY A 147 25.18 -12.06 -16.90
N GLU A 148 25.85 -12.64 -15.89
CA GLU A 148 26.86 -13.69 -16.08
C GLU A 148 26.36 -15.10 -15.69
N ASP A 149 25.05 -15.27 -15.50
CA ASP A 149 24.42 -16.52 -15.02
C ASP A 149 25.00 -17.01 -13.68
N ALA A 150 25.26 -16.07 -12.78
CA ALA A 150 25.85 -16.35 -11.47
C ALA A 150 24.92 -17.18 -10.59
N PHE A 151 25.49 -17.86 -9.58
CA PHE A 151 24.73 -18.68 -8.65
C PHE A 151 23.64 -17.87 -7.95
N GLN A 152 22.38 -18.31 -8.07
CA GLN A 152 21.19 -17.62 -7.55
C GLN A 152 21.00 -16.20 -8.11
N GLU A 153 21.43 -15.95 -9.32
CA GLU A 153 21.07 -14.74 -10.07
C GLU A 153 19.62 -14.83 -10.58
N THR A 154 18.91 -13.72 -10.58
CA THR A 154 17.61 -13.56 -11.27
C THR A 154 17.42 -12.11 -11.63
N ASP A 155 16.98 -11.80 -12.86
CA ASP A 155 16.51 -10.47 -13.24
C ASP A 155 15.18 -10.17 -12.56
N MET A 156 15.24 -9.78 -11.28
CA MET A 156 14.05 -9.48 -10.49
C MET A 156 13.32 -8.24 -11.00
N VAL A 157 14.01 -7.29 -11.59
CA VAL A 157 13.43 -6.11 -12.25
C VAL A 157 12.57 -6.55 -13.45
N GLY A 158 13.08 -7.43 -14.29
CA GLY A 158 12.35 -7.98 -15.44
C GLY A 158 11.17 -8.84 -15.04
N VAL A 159 11.36 -9.74 -14.06
CA VAL A 159 10.30 -10.63 -13.55
C VAL A 159 9.16 -9.86 -12.91
N SER A 160 9.45 -8.83 -12.13
CA SER A 160 8.44 -8.06 -11.40
C SER A 160 7.75 -6.99 -12.25
N ARG A 161 8.33 -6.56 -13.36
CA ARG A 161 7.84 -5.44 -14.20
C ARG A 161 6.33 -5.43 -14.48
N PRO A 162 5.67 -6.55 -14.84
CA PRO A 162 4.22 -6.53 -15.15
C PRO A 162 3.32 -6.51 -13.90
N ILE A 163 3.87 -6.68 -12.72
CA ILE A 163 3.12 -6.85 -11.46
C ILE A 163 3.53 -5.84 -10.36
N VAL A 164 4.22 -4.76 -10.72
CA VAL A 164 4.60 -3.70 -9.79
C VAL A 164 4.31 -2.33 -10.36
N LYS A 165 4.22 -1.33 -9.51
CA LYS A 165 4.16 0.07 -9.94
C LYS A 165 5.50 0.55 -10.46
N HIS A 166 6.59 0.12 -9.82
CA HIS A 166 7.96 0.42 -10.22
C HIS A 166 8.95 -0.59 -9.67
N SER A 167 10.10 -0.71 -10.31
CA SER A 167 11.26 -1.46 -9.82
C SER A 167 12.49 -0.57 -9.86
N PHE A 168 13.27 -0.58 -8.79
CA PHE A 168 14.56 0.07 -8.71
C PHE A 168 15.66 -0.98 -8.65
N GLN A 169 16.79 -0.74 -9.31
CA GLN A 169 18.03 -1.45 -9.05
C GLN A 169 19.04 -0.46 -8.48
N VAL A 170 19.58 -0.76 -7.31
CA VAL A 170 20.59 0.07 -6.65
C VAL A 170 21.90 -0.05 -7.43
N ARG A 171 22.44 1.08 -7.89
CA ARG A 171 23.71 1.13 -8.64
C ARG A 171 24.86 1.68 -7.83
N HIS A 172 24.56 2.45 -6.79
CA HIS A 172 25.52 3.00 -5.85
C HIS A 172 24.91 3.06 -4.46
N ALA A 173 25.67 2.72 -3.42
CA ALA A 173 25.18 2.66 -2.05
C ALA A 173 24.60 4.00 -1.56
N SER A 174 25.19 5.13 -1.97
CA SER A 174 24.70 6.47 -1.59
C SER A 174 23.32 6.83 -2.16
N GLU A 175 22.77 6.06 -3.13
CA GLU A 175 21.44 6.27 -3.68
C GLU A 175 20.33 5.61 -2.82
N ILE A 176 20.70 4.72 -1.90
CA ILE A 176 19.76 3.92 -1.13
C ILE A 176 18.71 4.78 -0.41
N PRO A 177 19.05 5.85 0.33
CA PRO A 177 18.06 6.65 1.02
C PRO A 177 17.02 7.27 0.08
N MET A 178 17.47 7.80 -1.06
CA MET A 178 16.57 8.36 -2.08
C MET A 178 15.72 7.29 -2.78
N ILE A 179 16.28 6.10 -3.03
CA ILE A 179 15.55 4.98 -3.62
C ILE A 179 14.45 4.50 -2.67
N VAL A 180 14.77 4.33 -1.38
CA VAL A 180 13.78 3.95 -0.35
C VAL A 180 12.66 4.98 -0.31
N LYS A 181 12.99 6.28 -0.20
CA LYS A 181 12.00 7.36 -0.21
C LYS A 181 11.09 7.32 -1.42
N LYS A 182 11.65 7.15 -2.62
CA LYS A 182 10.88 7.03 -3.87
C LYS A 182 10.00 5.78 -3.88
N ALA A 183 10.50 4.65 -3.37
CA ALA A 183 9.76 3.40 -3.34
C ALA A 183 8.50 3.51 -2.47
N PHE A 184 8.64 4.07 -1.26
CA PHE A 184 7.49 4.32 -0.38
C PHE A 184 6.52 5.33 -0.97
N TYR A 185 7.02 6.45 -1.50
CA TYR A 185 6.18 7.44 -2.17
C TYR A 185 5.36 6.85 -3.32
N ILE A 186 5.97 6.04 -4.20
CA ILE A 186 5.28 5.39 -5.30
C ILE A 186 4.29 4.33 -4.78
N ALA A 187 4.67 3.54 -3.77
CA ALA A 187 3.81 2.50 -3.24
C ALA A 187 2.52 3.05 -2.64
N GLN A 188 2.58 4.18 -1.95
CA GLN A 188 1.49 4.76 -1.17
C GLN A 188 0.61 5.74 -1.95
N THR A 189 1.14 6.40 -2.99
CA THR A 189 0.42 7.49 -3.68
C THR A 189 -0.20 7.05 -5.00
N GLY A 190 -1.15 7.84 -5.51
CA GLY A 190 -1.97 7.42 -6.64
C GLY A 190 -2.77 6.16 -6.30
N ARG A 191 -2.97 5.26 -7.24
CA ARG A 191 -3.43 3.90 -6.94
C ARG A 191 -2.31 3.17 -6.17
N PRO A 192 -2.51 2.75 -4.91
CA PRO A 192 -1.47 2.07 -4.15
C PRO A 192 -1.03 0.76 -4.82
N GLY A 193 0.16 0.28 -4.49
CA GLY A 193 0.63 -0.99 -5.05
C GLY A 193 2.11 -1.28 -4.74
N PRO A 194 2.60 -2.47 -5.11
CA PRO A 194 3.94 -2.90 -4.79
C PRO A 194 5.03 -2.20 -5.60
N VAL A 195 6.19 -2.02 -4.95
CA VAL A 195 7.45 -1.56 -5.55
C VAL A 195 8.54 -2.53 -5.14
N VAL A 196 9.45 -2.85 -6.07
CA VAL A 196 10.61 -3.71 -5.83
C VAL A 196 11.88 -2.87 -5.81
N ILE A 197 12.76 -3.13 -4.84
CA ILE A 197 14.12 -2.61 -4.79
C ILE A 197 15.07 -3.79 -4.90
N ASP A 198 15.76 -3.89 -6.03
CA ASP A 198 16.79 -4.90 -6.31
C ASP A 198 18.15 -4.37 -5.83
N VAL A 199 18.75 -5.05 -4.84
CA VAL A 199 19.92 -4.56 -4.10
C VAL A 199 21.11 -5.50 -4.30
N PRO A 200 22.06 -5.16 -5.18
CA PRO A 200 23.29 -5.91 -5.32
C PRO A 200 24.07 -5.99 -4.01
N LYS A 201 24.63 -7.18 -3.71
CA LYS A 201 25.29 -7.49 -2.44
C LYS A 201 26.43 -6.50 -2.11
N ASP A 202 27.22 -6.13 -3.11
CA ASP A 202 28.34 -5.19 -2.97
C ASP A 202 27.90 -3.77 -2.59
N MET A 203 26.67 -3.36 -2.96
CA MET A 203 26.09 -2.08 -2.55
C MET A 203 25.78 -2.02 -1.05
N THR A 204 25.74 -3.15 -0.36
CA THR A 204 25.48 -3.25 1.07
C THR A 204 26.71 -3.55 1.91
N ALA A 205 27.88 -3.69 1.28
CA ALA A 205 29.12 -4.07 1.93
C ALA A 205 29.54 -3.10 3.05
N PRO A 206 30.02 -3.60 4.22
CA PRO A 206 30.41 -2.76 5.35
C PRO A 206 31.74 -2.03 5.16
N SER A 207 32.50 -2.40 4.13
CA SER A 207 33.84 -1.87 3.85
C SER A 207 33.84 -0.40 3.41
N GLU A 208 32.74 0.08 2.85
CA GLU A 208 32.59 1.45 2.37
C GLU A 208 31.48 2.15 3.13
N LYS A 209 31.75 3.40 3.56
CA LYS A 209 30.78 4.22 4.28
C LYS A 209 30.57 5.54 3.56
N PHE A 210 29.33 5.99 3.51
CA PHE A 210 28.89 7.21 2.85
C PHE A 210 28.14 8.09 3.84
N ALA A 211 28.12 9.40 3.60
CA ALA A 211 27.32 10.34 4.37
C ALA A 211 25.83 10.00 4.23
N TYR A 212 25.17 9.78 5.35
CA TYR A 212 23.74 9.51 5.38
C TYR A 212 22.94 10.81 5.45
N GLU A 213 22.07 10.99 4.48
CA GLU A 213 21.08 12.06 4.46
C GLU A 213 19.76 11.48 3.95
N TYR A 214 18.69 11.59 4.76
CA TYR A 214 17.39 11.12 4.34
C TYR A 214 16.61 12.29 3.72
N PRO A 215 16.11 12.14 2.45
CA PRO A 215 15.45 13.25 1.76
C PRO A 215 14.09 13.55 2.40
N GLU A 216 13.80 14.85 2.62
CA GLU A 216 12.50 15.28 3.14
C GLU A 216 11.38 15.12 2.12
N GLU A 217 11.65 15.45 0.85
CA GLU A 217 10.70 15.43 -0.24
C GLU A 217 11.21 14.62 -1.43
N VAL A 218 10.26 14.10 -2.21
CA VAL A 218 10.54 13.42 -3.46
C VAL A 218 9.83 14.12 -4.61
N PHE A 219 10.56 14.40 -5.67
CA PHE A 219 10.01 14.83 -6.95
C PHE A 219 10.33 13.81 -8.04
N ILE A 220 9.29 13.24 -8.65
CA ILE A 220 9.43 12.31 -9.78
C ILE A 220 8.70 12.92 -10.98
N ARG A 221 9.47 13.38 -11.98
CA ARG A 221 8.93 14.08 -13.15
C ARG A 221 7.84 13.28 -13.88
N SER A 222 8.00 11.97 -13.99
CA SER A 222 7.09 11.07 -14.70
C SER A 222 5.97 10.51 -13.83
N TYR A 223 5.90 10.87 -12.54
CA TYR A 223 4.91 10.34 -11.61
C TYR A 223 4.37 11.47 -10.72
N GLN A 224 3.20 11.98 -11.11
CA GLN A 224 2.50 13.06 -10.39
C GLN A 224 1.01 12.71 -10.34
N PRO A 225 0.57 11.93 -9.34
CA PRO A 225 -0.83 11.52 -9.22
C PRO A 225 -1.73 12.74 -9.00
N SER A 226 -2.88 12.77 -9.69
CA SER A 226 -3.87 13.82 -9.52
C SER A 226 -4.72 13.55 -8.28
N LEU A 227 -4.60 14.42 -7.26
CA LEU A 227 -5.31 14.27 -5.98
C LEU A 227 -6.62 15.05 -5.90
N LYS A 228 -6.93 15.87 -6.91
CA LYS A 228 -8.12 16.75 -6.88
C LYS A 228 -9.03 16.47 -8.07
N GLY A 229 -10.31 16.23 -7.78
CA GLY A 229 -11.34 16.13 -8.80
C GLY A 229 -11.61 17.47 -9.49
N HIS A 230 -12.01 17.42 -10.76
CA HIS A 230 -12.36 18.61 -11.52
C HIS A 230 -13.74 19.15 -11.10
N SER A 231 -13.82 20.40 -10.62
CA SER A 231 -15.01 20.99 -10.05
C SER A 231 -16.25 20.96 -10.98
N GLY A 232 -16.07 21.18 -12.29
CA GLY A 232 -17.14 21.09 -13.27
C GLY A 232 -17.68 19.66 -13.45
N GLN A 233 -16.84 18.65 -13.37
CA GLN A 233 -17.27 17.24 -13.39
C GLN A 233 -18.00 16.85 -12.12
N ILE A 234 -17.53 17.33 -10.96
CA ILE A 234 -18.21 17.10 -9.68
C ILE A 234 -19.64 17.70 -9.72
N LYS A 235 -19.78 18.93 -10.22
CA LYS A 235 -21.10 19.56 -10.37
C LYS A 235 -22.02 18.75 -11.27
N LYS A 236 -21.54 18.30 -12.45
CA LYS A 236 -22.30 17.46 -13.37
C LYS A 236 -22.69 16.13 -12.74
N ALA A 237 -21.78 15.51 -11.95
CA ALA A 237 -22.04 14.26 -11.23
C ALA A 237 -23.19 14.44 -10.23
N ILE A 238 -23.16 15.51 -9.44
CA ILE A 238 -24.24 15.82 -8.49
C ILE A 238 -25.56 16.07 -9.20
N GLU A 239 -25.58 16.86 -10.29
CA GLU A 239 -26.81 17.13 -11.07
C GLU A 239 -27.38 15.82 -11.64
N THR A 240 -26.53 14.93 -12.16
CA THR A 240 -26.94 13.61 -12.67
C THR A 240 -27.53 12.74 -11.56
N LEU A 241 -26.88 12.72 -10.39
CA LEU A 241 -27.31 11.91 -9.24
C LEU A 241 -28.65 12.40 -8.68
N LEU A 242 -28.85 13.73 -8.59
CA LEU A 242 -30.11 14.32 -8.10
C LEU A 242 -31.29 14.11 -9.05
N ALA A 243 -31.03 13.93 -10.37
CA ALA A 243 -32.06 13.65 -11.35
C ALA A 243 -32.43 12.17 -11.47
N ALA A 244 -31.64 11.28 -10.85
CA ALA A 244 -31.82 9.83 -10.92
C ALA A 244 -33.09 9.36 -10.20
N GLN A 245 -33.70 8.30 -10.73
CA GLN A 245 -34.86 7.65 -10.15
C GLN A 245 -34.49 6.38 -9.37
N ARG A 246 -33.41 5.73 -9.76
CA ARG A 246 -32.91 4.49 -9.18
C ARG A 246 -31.39 4.50 -9.07
N PRO A 247 -30.85 5.48 -8.34
CA PRO A 247 -29.40 5.57 -8.14
C PRO A 247 -28.90 4.46 -7.21
N VAL A 248 -27.68 3.94 -7.47
CA VAL A 248 -26.98 2.98 -6.61
C VAL A 248 -25.54 3.41 -6.43
N VAL A 249 -25.05 3.34 -5.19
CA VAL A 249 -23.63 3.51 -4.88
C VAL A 249 -22.93 2.15 -4.99
N TYR A 250 -21.82 2.14 -5.74
CA TYR A 250 -20.94 0.99 -5.88
C TYR A 250 -19.56 1.32 -5.28
N ALA A 251 -19.34 0.91 -4.02
CA ALA A 251 -18.15 1.25 -3.25
C ALA A 251 -17.09 0.15 -3.33
N GLY A 252 -15.86 0.54 -3.65
CA GLY A 252 -14.71 -0.34 -3.74
C GLY A 252 -13.63 -0.06 -2.69
N GLY A 253 -12.51 -0.80 -2.76
CA GLY A 253 -11.37 -0.70 -1.84
C GLY A 253 -10.71 0.68 -1.80
N GLY A 254 -10.85 1.49 -2.87
CA GLY A 254 -10.33 2.85 -2.90
C GLY A 254 -10.92 3.76 -1.81
N VAL A 255 -12.15 3.49 -1.36
CA VAL A 255 -12.76 4.21 -0.24
C VAL A 255 -12.03 3.92 1.08
N ILE A 256 -11.56 2.68 1.28
CA ILE A 256 -10.75 2.30 2.46
C ILE A 256 -9.39 3.00 2.41
N TRP A 257 -8.68 2.89 1.29
CA TRP A 257 -7.36 3.49 1.13
C TRP A 257 -7.35 5.02 1.23
N SER A 258 -8.45 5.67 0.87
CA SER A 258 -8.62 7.12 1.01
C SER A 258 -9.21 7.56 2.35
N ASN A 259 -9.58 6.60 3.23
CA ASN A 259 -10.28 6.83 4.50
C ASN A 259 -11.57 7.66 4.35
N ALA A 260 -12.28 7.48 3.22
CA ALA A 260 -13.46 8.28 2.84
C ALA A 260 -14.81 7.60 3.20
N HIS A 261 -14.80 6.68 4.16
CA HIS A 261 -16.00 5.91 4.54
C HIS A 261 -17.05 6.77 5.26
N GLU A 262 -16.63 7.78 6.01
CA GLU A 262 -17.56 8.70 6.68
C GLU A 262 -18.26 9.61 5.67
N GLU A 263 -17.51 10.18 4.71
CA GLU A 263 -18.06 11.02 3.65
C GLU A 263 -19.01 10.22 2.73
N LEU A 264 -18.65 8.97 2.43
CA LEU A 264 -19.51 8.07 1.64
C LEU A 264 -20.83 7.81 2.38
N THR A 265 -20.74 7.53 3.68
CA THR A 265 -21.90 7.24 4.53
C THR A 265 -22.80 8.48 4.66
N ASP A 266 -22.23 9.65 4.90
CA ASP A 266 -22.97 10.91 4.97
C ASP A 266 -23.69 11.22 3.64
N LEU A 267 -23.01 11.07 2.51
CA LEU A 267 -23.60 11.23 1.18
C LEU A 267 -24.76 10.27 0.95
N ALA A 268 -24.56 8.98 1.25
CA ALA A 268 -25.58 7.96 1.08
C ALA A 268 -26.82 8.25 1.93
N HIS A 269 -26.66 8.66 3.18
CA HIS A 269 -27.77 9.03 4.06
C HIS A 269 -28.52 10.28 3.58
N ARG A 270 -27.79 11.35 3.21
CA ARG A 270 -28.40 12.61 2.73
C ARG A 270 -29.26 12.43 1.50
N LEU A 271 -28.84 11.57 0.59
CA LEU A 271 -29.55 11.35 -0.68
C LEU A 271 -30.37 10.06 -0.67
N ASN A 272 -30.43 9.35 0.46
CA ASN A 272 -31.10 8.07 0.62
C ASN A 272 -30.69 7.04 -0.45
N LEU A 273 -29.37 6.90 -0.68
CA LEU A 273 -28.82 6.02 -1.71
C LEU A 273 -28.62 4.61 -1.18
N PRO A 274 -29.07 3.55 -1.87
CA PRO A 274 -28.66 2.19 -1.57
C PRO A 274 -27.18 1.99 -1.93
N VAL A 275 -26.45 1.24 -1.09
CA VAL A 275 -25.01 1.01 -1.21
C VAL A 275 -24.71 -0.47 -1.35
N THR A 276 -23.92 -0.83 -2.36
CA THR A 276 -23.32 -2.14 -2.51
C THR A 276 -21.80 -2.05 -2.57
N ASN A 277 -21.13 -3.05 -2.06
CA ASN A 277 -19.67 -3.08 -1.94
C ASN A 277 -19.03 -4.17 -2.80
N THR A 278 -17.83 -3.89 -3.31
CA THR A 278 -16.94 -4.97 -3.79
C THR A 278 -16.45 -5.82 -2.62
N LEU A 279 -15.85 -6.98 -2.90
CA LEU A 279 -15.18 -7.78 -1.87
C LEU A 279 -14.12 -6.93 -1.11
N MET A 280 -13.29 -6.18 -1.83
CA MET A 280 -12.27 -5.30 -1.25
C MET A 280 -12.84 -4.01 -0.65
N GLY A 281 -14.10 -3.70 -0.91
CA GLY A 281 -14.83 -2.57 -0.36
C GLY A 281 -15.67 -2.92 0.87
N LEU A 282 -15.68 -4.16 1.32
CA LEU A 282 -16.41 -4.54 2.55
C LEU A 282 -15.83 -3.77 3.74
N GLY A 283 -16.72 -3.08 4.47
CA GLY A 283 -16.34 -2.18 5.58
C GLY A 283 -16.38 -0.69 5.21
N THR A 284 -16.54 -0.32 3.94
CA THR A 284 -16.68 1.09 3.52
C THR A 284 -18.05 1.70 3.87
N PHE A 285 -19.02 0.87 4.13
CA PHE A 285 -20.36 1.27 4.57
C PHE A 285 -20.87 0.29 5.64
N PRO A 286 -21.61 0.75 6.67
CA PRO A 286 -22.04 -0.11 7.77
C PRO A 286 -22.94 -1.24 7.28
N GLY A 287 -22.54 -2.49 7.54
CA GLY A 287 -23.32 -3.68 7.15
C GLY A 287 -24.67 -3.85 7.86
N SER A 288 -24.86 -3.15 8.97
CA SER A 288 -26.12 -3.09 9.72
C SER A 288 -27.08 -1.98 9.25
N ASP A 289 -26.64 -1.13 8.33
CA ASP A 289 -27.48 -0.04 7.81
C ASP A 289 -28.53 -0.59 6.84
N ARG A 290 -29.73 -0.02 6.91
CA ARG A 290 -30.87 -0.42 6.05
C ARG A 290 -30.66 -0.15 4.56
N GLN A 291 -29.72 0.74 4.22
CA GLN A 291 -29.37 1.07 2.83
C GLN A 291 -28.31 0.12 2.27
N PHE A 292 -27.72 -0.76 3.10
CA PHE A 292 -26.72 -1.72 2.66
C PHE A 292 -27.37 -2.90 1.94
N LEU A 293 -27.00 -3.10 0.67
CA LEU A 293 -27.51 -4.18 -0.18
C LEU A 293 -26.68 -5.47 -0.12
N GLY A 294 -25.56 -5.45 0.61
CA GLY A 294 -24.57 -6.52 0.58
C GLY A 294 -23.54 -6.36 -0.54
N MET A 295 -22.75 -7.39 -0.75
CA MET A 295 -21.76 -7.46 -1.82
C MET A 295 -22.42 -7.81 -3.16
N LEU A 296 -21.95 -7.23 -4.27
CA LEU A 296 -22.37 -7.56 -5.62
C LEU A 296 -21.42 -8.55 -6.31
N GLY A 297 -21.78 -8.95 -7.53
CA GLY A 297 -20.96 -9.78 -8.41
C GLY A 297 -21.30 -11.28 -8.31
N MET A 298 -20.37 -12.12 -8.77
CA MET A 298 -20.57 -13.59 -8.89
C MET A 298 -20.96 -14.24 -7.56
N HIS A 299 -20.39 -13.76 -6.45
CA HIS A 299 -20.67 -14.26 -5.09
C HIS A 299 -21.51 -13.28 -4.27
N GLY A 300 -22.16 -12.33 -4.94
CA GLY A 300 -22.95 -11.29 -4.30
C GLY A 300 -24.40 -11.71 -4.01
N THR A 301 -25.11 -10.84 -3.28
CA THR A 301 -26.52 -11.01 -2.99
C THR A 301 -27.37 -10.78 -4.24
N TYR A 302 -28.56 -11.39 -4.27
CA TYR A 302 -29.54 -11.15 -5.34
C TYR A 302 -29.96 -9.69 -5.39
N GLU A 303 -30.22 -9.09 -4.23
CA GLU A 303 -30.64 -7.70 -4.07
C GLU A 303 -29.62 -6.72 -4.64
N ALA A 304 -28.33 -6.90 -4.31
CA ALA A 304 -27.25 -6.07 -4.83
C ALA A 304 -27.14 -6.16 -6.36
N ASN A 305 -27.14 -7.38 -6.91
CA ASN A 305 -27.03 -7.60 -8.35
C ASN A 305 -28.23 -7.05 -9.11
N MET A 306 -29.46 -7.24 -8.60
CA MET A 306 -30.67 -6.74 -9.26
C MET A 306 -30.80 -5.22 -9.14
N SER A 307 -30.42 -4.63 -8.01
CA SER A 307 -30.38 -3.17 -7.86
C SER A 307 -29.43 -2.54 -8.87
N MET A 308 -28.23 -3.09 -9.03
CA MET A 308 -27.27 -2.65 -10.04
C MET A 308 -27.81 -2.79 -11.47
N HIS A 309 -28.44 -3.94 -11.79
CA HIS A 309 -28.99 -4.20 -13.12
C HIS A 309 -30.09 -3.19 -13.53
N HIS A 310 -30.93 -2.81 -12.58
CA HIS A 310 -32.06 -1.91 -12.78
C HIS A 310 -31.76 -0.42 -12.49
N ALA A 311 -30.52 -0.11 -12.05
CA ALA A 311 -30.11 1.27 -11.81
C ALA A 311 -30.16 2.12 -13.07
N ASP A 312 -30.55 3.38 -12.95
CA ASP A 312 -30.41 4.41 -13.99
C ASP A 312 -29.15 5.27 -13.82
N VAL A 313 -28.62 5.34 -12.57
CA VAL A 313 -27.33 5.97 -12.27
C VAL A 313 -26.56 5.08 -11.30
N ILE A 314 -25.29 4.85 -11.59
CA ILE A 314 -24.35 4.17 -10.70
C ILE A 314 -23.28 5.17 -10.31
N LEU A 315 -23.14 5.42 -9.01
CA LEU A 315 -22.01 6.14 -8.43
C LEU A 315 -20.96 5.13 -7.99
N ALA A 316 -19.97 4.87 -8.86
CA ALA A 316 -18.83 4.02 -8.54
C ALA A 316 -17.74 4.83 -7.85
N VAL A 317 -17.32 4.40 -6.65
CA VAL A 317 -16.32 5.09 -5.83
C VAL A 317 -15.20 4.12 -5.47
N GLY A 318 -14.00 4.37 -5.98
CA GLY A 318 -12.81 3.56 -5.71
C GLY A 318 -12.96 2.08 -6.10
N ALA A 319 -13.64 1.80 -7.22
CA ALA A 319 -13.94 0.46 -7.72
C ALA A 319 -13.46 0.30 -9.16
N ARG A 320 -12.69 -0.75 -9.46
CA ARG A 320 -12.06 -0.98 -10.77
C ARG A 320 -12.90 -1.73 -11.80
N PHE A 321 -14.17 -2.02 -11.52
CA PHE A 321 -15.05 -2.81 -12.41
C PHE A 321 -14.48 -4.18 -12.79
N ASP A 322 -14.09 -4.96 -11.78
CA ASP A 322 -13.55 -6.30 -11.91
C ASP A 322 -14.47 -7.24 -12.73
N ASP A 323 -13.87 -8.20 -13.44
CA ASP A 323 -14.62 -9.17 -14.27
C ASP A 323 -15.56 -10.09 -13.43
N ARG A 324 -15.25 -10.32 -12.15
CA ARG A 324 -16.09 -11.06 -11.21
C ARG A 324 -17.37 -10.30 -10.83
N VAL A 325 -17.37 -8.98 -11.05
CA VAL A 325 -18.52 -8.10 -10.85
C VAL A 325 -19.26 -7.87 -12.16
N THR A 326 -18.53 -7.47 -13.20
CA THR A 326 -19.15 -7.07 -14.48
C THR A 326 -19.58 -8.25 -15.33
N ASN A 327 -18.91 -9.38 -15.23
CA ASN A 327 -19.14 -10.57 -16.03
C ASN A 327 -19.23 -10.23 -17.54
N ASN A 328 -20.42 -10.21 -18.12
CA ASN A 328 -20.62 -9.77 -19.50
C ASN A 328 -20.80 -8.25 -19.55
N VAL A 329 -19.73 -7.54 -19.91
CA VAL A 329 -19.68 -6.07 -19.93
C VAL A 329 -20.83 -5.44 -20.72
N LYS A 330 -21.24 -6.05 -21.86
CA LYS A 330 -22.36 -5.52 -22.69
C LYS A 330 -23.73 -5.63 -22.01
N LYS A 331 -23.84 -6.51 -21.01
CA LYS A 331 -25.08 -6.73 -20.25
C LYS A 331 -25.02 -6.16 -18.83
N PHE A 332 -23.87 -5.64 -18.43
CA PHE A 332 -23.69 -5.03 -17.13
C PHE A 332 -24.36 -3.67 -17.09
N CYS A 333 -25.39 -3.53 -16.24
CA CYS A 333 -26.10 -2.28 -15.99
C CYS A 333 -26.43 -1.47 -17.29
N PRO A 334 -27.15 -2.09 -18.26
CA PRO A 334 -27.23 -1.59 -19.64
C PRO A 334 -27.95 -0.24 -19.78
N ASN A 335 -28.70 0.17 -18.76
CA ASN A 335 -29.49 1.40 -18.76
C ASN A 335 -28.90 2.49 -17.86
N ALA A 336 -27.77 2.20 -17.17
CA ALA A 336 -27.21 3.10 -16.18
C ALA A 336 -26.23 4.10 -16.79
N THR A 337 -26.33 5.35 -16.36
CA THR A 337 -25.22 6.32 -16.46
C THR A 337 -24.23 6.06 -15.33
N ILE A 338 -22.96 5.87 -15.65
CA ILE A 338 -21.92 5.60 -14.67
C ILE A 338 -21.17 6.89 -14.34
N ILE A 339 -21.18 7.24 -13.06
CA ILE A 339 -20.31 8.27 -12.46
C ILE A 339 -19.18 7.53 -11.78
N HIS A 340 -17.93 7.72 -12.21
CA HIS A 340 -16.78 7.02 -11.64
C HIS A 340 -15.85 8.00 -10.94
N ILE A 341 -15.63 7.76 -9.64
CA ILE A 341 -14.67 8.49 -8.80
C ILE A 341 -13.54 7.52 -8.50
N ASP A 342 -12.39 7.75 -9.10
CA ASP A 342 -11.21 6.92 -8.93
C ASP A 342 -9.95 7.77 -9.03
N ILE A 343 -8.85 7.27 -8.45
CA ILE A 343 -7.51 7.86 -8.54
C ILE A 343 -6.74 7.35 -9.77
N ASP A 344 -7.11 6.17 -10.26
CA ASP A 344 -6.52 5.54 -11.43
C ASP A 344 -7.18 6.10 -12.70
N PRO A 345 -6.42 6.72 -13.63
CA PRO A 345 -6.97 7.44 -14.79
C PRO A 345 -7.61 6.52 -15.83
#